data_bd5d3ba03ec24464691360b7c4054f32
#
_entry.id   bd5d3ba03ec24464691360b7c4054f32
#
_cell.length_a   1.000
_cell.length_b   1.000
_cell.length_c   1.000
_cell.angle_alpha   90.00
_cell.angle_beta   90.00
_cell.angle_gamma   90.00
#
_symmetry.space_group_name_H-M   'P 1'
#
loop_
_entity.id
_entity.type
_entity.pdbx_description
1 polymer ?
#
loop_
_entity_poly.entity_id
_entity_poly.type
_entity_poly.pdbx_seq_one_letter_code
_entity_poly.pdbx_strand_id
1 'polypeptide(L)'
;MGESVKSRYKPEFPVKYAGDSGNIICRSSWERKFCQWCDLNENVLQWGSEELSIPYLSPVDNRIHKYYPDFIFKIKENSGQIKTYIIEVKPKKQTTPPKKKKRVTKGYLYEMSTYAVNQAKWKAASEYCKDRR
;
A
#
# COMPACT_ATOMS: atom_id res chain seq x y z
N MET A 1 -2.03 10.15 19.14
CA MET A 1 -3.30 9.80 18.68
C MET A 1 -3.35 9.76 17.19
N GLY A 2 -3.45 8.64 16.67
CA GLY A 2 -3.49 8.50 15.22
C GLY A 2 -4.86 8.81 14.66
N GLU A 3 -5.32 10.03 14.84
CA GLU A 3 -6.55 10.40 14.16
C GLU A 3 -6.28 10.48 12.69
N SER A 4 -6.99 9.66 11.93
CA SER A 4 -6.94 9.73 10.49
C SER A 4 -7.77 10.94 10.06
N VAL A 5 -7.09 12.05 9.84
CA VAL A 5 -7.72 13.23 9.25
C VAL A 5 -7.66 13.04 7.75
N LYS A 6 -8.79 12.72 7.17
CA LYS A 6 -8.92 12.57 5.74
C LYS A 6 -8.77 13.94 5.08
N SER A 7 -7.77 14.08 4.23
CA SER A 7 -7.51 15.35 3.54
C SER A 7 -7.10 15.10 2.09
N ARG A 8 -7.33 16.09 1.25
CA ARG A 8 -6.92 16.03 -0.15
C ARG A 8 -5.53 16.65 -0.29
N TYR A 9 -4.62 15.93 -0.93
CA TYR A 9 -3.28 16.44 -1.21
C TYR A 9 -3.25 17.08 -2.60
N LYS A 10 -2.75 18.32 -2.68
CA LYS A 10 -2.58 19.02 -3.95
C LYS A 10 -1.10 19.00 -4.32
N PRO A 11 -0.69 18.28 -5.38
CA PRO A 11 0.72 18.19 -5.72
C PRO A 11 1.28 19.45 -6.31
N GLU A 12 2.56 19.73 -6.01
CA GLU A 12 3.31 20.81 -6.66
C GLU A 12 3.67 20.42 -8.11
N PHE A 13 3.91 19.12 -8.33
CA PHE A 13 4.30 18.61 -9.65
C PHE A 13 3.29 17.55 -10.12
N PRO A 14 2.09 17.98 -10.52
CA PRO A 14 1.04 17.00 -10.88
C PRO A 14 1.41 16.09 -12.05
N VAL A 15 2.34 16.51 -12.90
CA VAL A 15 2.79 15.69 -14.03
C VAL A 15 3.47 14.37 -13.59
N LYS A 16 4.01 14.35 -12.36
CA LYS A 16 4.63 13.14 -11.80
C LYS A 16 3.60 12.13 -11.30
N TYR A 17 2.39 12.57 -11.02
CA TYR A 17 1.38 11.71 -10.43
C TYR A 17 0.77 10.76 -11.47
N ALA A 18 0.76 9.47 -11.13
CA ALA A 18 0.22 8.43 -12.01
C ALA A 18 -1.25 8.20 -11.68
N GLY A 19 -2.13 9.04 -12.21
CA GLY A 19 -3.55 8.93 -11.95
C GLY A 19 -4.20 10.30 -11.91
N ASP A 20 -5.31 10.41 -11.19
CA ASP A 20 -6.04 11.68 -11.07
C ASP A 20 -5.41 12.55 -9.97
N SER A 21 -4.55 13.49 -10.39
CA SER A 21 -3.86 14.39 -9.47
C SER A 21 -4.81 15.34 -8.73
N GLY A 22 -6.03 15.46 -9.19
CA GLY A 22 -7.05 16.27 -8.52
C GLY A 22 -7.79 15.54 -7.42
N ASN A 23 -7.49 14.26 -7.21
CA ASN A 23 -8.22 13.42 -6.26
C ASN A 23 -7.31 12.53 -5.42
N ILE A 24 -6.24 13.10 -4.87
CA ILE A 24 -5.31 12.40 -4.00
C ILE A 24 -5.77 12.53 -2.56
N ILE A 25 -6.23 11.43 -1.97
CA ILE A 25 -6.78 11.43 -0.61
C ILE A 25 -5.75 10.87 0.36
N CYS A 26 -5.40 11.66 1.36
CA CYS A 26 -4.55 11.22 2.47
C CYS A 26 -5.42 10.93 3.67
N ARG A 27 -5.27 9.75 4.25
CA ARG A 27 -6.08 9.29 5.38
C ARG A 27 -5.40 9.49 6.72
N SER A 28 -4.16 10.00 6.70
CA SER A 28 -3.38 10.28 7.90
C SER A 28 -2.32 11.33 7.60
N SER A 29 -1.76 11.92 8.66
CA SER A 29 -0.66 12.86 8.51
C SER A 29 0.59 12.18 7.95
N TRP A 30 0.79 10.91 8.27
CA TRP A 30 1.91 10.14 7.74
C TRP A 30 1.80 9.98 6.23
N GLU A 31 0.62 9.63 5.75
CA GLU A 31 0.37 9.51 4.31
C GLU A 31 0.61 10.84 3.59
N ARG A 32 0.18 11.94 4.20
CA ARG A 32 0.40 13.26 3.63
C ARG A 32 1.88 13.59 3.52
N LYS A 33 2.67 13.25 4.54
CA LYS A 33 4.11 13.44 4.50
C LYS A 33 4.77 12.60 3.42
N PHE A 34 4.30 11.38 3.23
CA PHE A 34 4.81 10.51 2.17
C PHE A 34 4.47 11.05 0.78
N CYS A 35 3.25 11.53 0.58
CA CYS A 35 2.86 12.19 -0.68
C CYS A 35 3.77 13.37 -0.97
N GLN A 36 4.05 14.18 0.04
CA GLN A 36 4.96 15.32 -0.06
C GLN A 36 6.35 14.89 -0.48
N TRP A 37 6.86 13.83 0.15
CA TRP A 37 8.17 13.29 -0.19
C TRP A 37 8.24 12.83 -1.64
N CYS A 38 7.23 12.10 -2.12
CA CYS A 38 7.17 11.65 -3.50
C CYS A 38 7.10 12.83 -4.48
N ASP A 39 6.27 13.81 -4.14
CA ASP A 39 6.03 14.97 -4.99
C ASP A 39 7.27 15.85 -5.13
N LEU A 40 7.95 16.12 -4.02
CA LEU A 40 9.05 17.07 -3.99
C LEU A 40 10.43 16.47 -4.24
N ASN A 41 10.56 15.13 -4.16
CA ASN A 41 11.85 14.48 -4.37
C ASN A 41 12.15 14.39 -5.87
N GLU A 42 13.24 15.03 -6.29
CA GLU A 42 13.64 15.07 -7.70
C GLU A 42 13.91 13.68 -8.29
N ASN A 43 14.33 12.74 -7.47
CA ASN A 43 14.65 11.38 -7.92
C ASN A 43 13.40 10.51 -8.08
N VAL A 44 12.26 10.91 -7.53
CA VAL A 44 10.99 10.23 -7.76
C VAL A 44 10.44 10.70 -9.09
N LEU A 45 10.40 9.81 -10.06
CA LEU A 45 9.98 10.12 -11.42
C LEU A 45 8.47 10.07 -11.59
N GLN A 46 7.83 9.17 -10.85
CA GLN A 46 6.38 8.97 -10.93
C GLN A 46 5.90 8.34 -9.62
N TRP A 47 4.68 8.63 -9.19
CA TRP A 47 4.12 8.06 -7.98
C TRP A 47 2.60 8.05 -8.03
N GLY A 48 1.99 7.21 -7.20
CA GLY A 48 0.54 7.12 -7.09
C GLY A 48 0.12 6.66 -5.71
N SER A 49 -1.03 7.13 -5.26
CA SER A 49 -1.66 6.76 -4.01
C SER A 49 -2.94 6.01 -4.32
N GLU A 50 -3.01 4.73 -3.97
CA GLU A 50 -4.16 3.86 -4.21
C GLU A 50 -4.60 3.79 -5.67
N GLU A 51 -3.66 4.04 -6.61
CA GLU A 51 -3.98 4.02 -8.05
C GLU A 51 -3.75 2.65 -8.68
N LEU A 52 -2.90 1.83 -8.07
CA LEU A 52 -2.58 0.50 -8.60
C LEU A 52 -3.55 -0.54 -8.06
N SER A 53 -4.07 -1.38 -8.96
CA SER A 53 -4.94 -2.49 -8.61
C SER A 53 -4.23 -3.80 -8.93
N ILE A 54 -4.05 -4.65 -7.92
CA ILE A 54 -3.42 -5.96 -8.06
C ILE A 54 -4.44 -7.05 -7.74
N PRO A 55 -4.74 -7.97 -8.67
CA PRO A 55 -5.65 -9.07 -8.35
C PRO A 55 -4.97 -10.08 -7.42
N TYR A 56 -5.71 -10.61 -6.47
CA TYR A 56 -5.24 -11.67 -5.59
C TYR A 56 -6.38 -12.63 -5.28
N LEU A 57 -6.01 -13.89 -4.99
CA LEU A 57 -6.97 -14.90 -4.59
C LEU A 57 -7.14 -14.84 -3.07
N SER A 58 -8.35 -14.49 -2.62
CA SER A 58 -8.62 -14.41 -1.18
C SER A 58 -8.82 -15.80 -0.60
N PRO A 59 -8.10 -16.15 0.49
CA PRO A 59 -8.29 -17.44 1.15
C PRO A 59 -9.58 -17.54 1.95
N VAL A 60 -10.28 -16.44 2.14
CA VAL A 60 -11.53 -16.42 2.92
C VAL A 60 -12.71 -16.94 2.10
N ASP A 61 -12.85 -16.50 0.86
CA ASP A 61 -13.96 -16.88 0.00
C ASP A 61 -13.53 -17.57 -1.29
N ASN A 62 -12.23 -17.76 -1.49
CA ASN A 62 -11.63 -18.40 -2.67
C ASN A 62 -12.01 -17.69 -3.96
N ARG A 63 -12.15 -16.37 -3.90
CA ARG A 63 -12.48 -15.53 -5.08
C ARG A 63 -11.36 -14.54 -5.34
N ILE A 64 -11.29 -14.03 -6.57
CA ILE A 64 -10.34 -13.00 -6.95
C ILE A 64 -10.87 -11.64 -6.49
N HIS A 65 -10.04 -10.94 -5.74
CA HIS A 65 -10.32 -9.58 -5.28
C HIS A 65 -9.25 -8.63 -5.80
N LYS A 66 -9.53 -7.34 -5.73
CA LYS A 66 -8.56 -6.30 -6.08
C LYS A 66 -7.90 -5.78 -4.83
N TYR A 67 -6.57 -5.67 -4.87
CA TYR A 67 -5.78 -5.10 -3.81
C TYR A 67 -5.19 -3.77 -4.29
N TYR A 68 -5.40 -2.73 -3.52
CA TYR A 68 -4.87 -1.39 -3.81
C TYR A 68 -3.80 -1.06 -2.79
N PRO A 69 -2.50 -1.23 -3.15
CA PRO A 69 -1.43 -0.80 -2.24
C PRO A 69 -1.54 0.68 -1.92
N ASP A 70 -1.06 1.08 -0.74
CA ASP A 70 -1.15 2.47 -0.33
C ASP A 70 -0.42 3.39 -1.29
N PHE A 71 0.80 3.02 -1.70
CA PHE A 71 1.59 3.83 -2.61
C PHE A 71 2.37 2.98 -3.60
N ILE A 72 2.61 3.55 -4.77
CA ILE A 72 3.57 3.04 -5.73
C ILE A 72 4.42 4.22 -6.20
N PHE A 73 5.73 4.05 -6.31
CA PHE A 73 6.58 5.10 -6.86
C PHE A 73 7.75 4.53 -7.62
N LYS A 74 8.17 5.28 -8.64
CA LYS A 74 9.32 4.97 -9.48
C LYS A 74 10.41 5.98 -9.15
N ILE A 75 11.58 5.50 -8.76
CA ILE A 75 12.67 6.35 -8.30
C ILE A 75 13.97 6.01 -9.05
N LYS A 76 14.74 7.05 -9.35
CA LYS A 76 16.09 6.90 -9.89
C LYS A 76 17.07 6.86 -8.74
N GLU A 77 17.75 5.72 -8.59
CA GLU A 77 18.71 5.54 -7.50
C GLU A 77 20.07 6.12 -7.83
N ASN A 78 20.94 6.21 -6.82
CA ASN A 78 22.29 6.77 -6.99
C ASN A 78 23.12 6.04 -8.06
N SER A 79 22.85 4.76 -8.26
CA SER A 79 23.51 3.97 -9.31
C SER A 79 23.06 4.32 -10.73
N GLY A 80 22.02 5.17 -10.86
CA GLY A 80 21.39 5.48 -12.15
C GLY A 80 20.28 4.52 -12.51
N GLN A 81 20.09 3.46 -11.74
CA GLN A 81 19.01 2.50 -11.97
C GLN A 81 17.66 3.07 -11.56
N ILE A 82 16.64 2.79 -12.36
CA ILE A 82 15.28 3.16 -12.04
C ILE A 82 14.58 1.95 -11.45
N LYS A 83 14.02 2.09 -10.24
CA LYS A 83 13.29 1.03 -9.57
C LYS A 83 11.90 1.49 -9.18
N THR A 84 10.97 0.55 -9.18
CA THR A 84 9.60 0.78 -8.76
C THR A 84 9.36 0.07 -7.43
N TYR A 85 8.80 0.80 -6.46
CA TYR A 85 8.49 0.27 -5.14
C TYR A 85 7.00 0.35 -4.89
N ILE A 86 6.49 -0.68 -4.22
CA ILE A 86 5.11 -0.70 -3.73
C ILE A 86 5.20 -0.64 -2.21
N ILE A 87 4.48 0.31 -1.63
CA ILE A 87 4.50 0.56 -0.18
C ILE A 87 3.12 0.26 0.40
N GLU A 88 3.10 -0.55 1.44
CA GLU A 88 1.90 -0.84 2.21
C GLU A 88 2.16 -0.48 3.67
N VAL A 89 1.32 0.38 4.23
CA VAL A 89 1.44 0.80 5.62
C VAL A 89 0.49 -0.03 6.46
N LYS A 90 1.04 -0.83 7.35
CA LYS A 90 0.25 -1.68 8.24
C LYS A 90 0.74 -1.54 9.68
N PRO A 91 -0.18 -1.56 10.66
CA PRO A 91 0.25 -1.67 12.04
C PRO A 91 1.08 -2.95 12.22
N LYS A 92 2.12 -2.88 13.03
CA LYS A 92 3.00 -4.02 13.30
C LYS A 92 2.22 -5.26 13.74
N LYS A 93 1.14 -5.05 14.47
CA LYS A 93 0.25 -6.12 14.92
C LYS A 93 -0.28 -6.98 13.77
N GLN A 94 -0.52 -6.38 12.61
CA GLN A 94 -1.06 -7.09 11.44
C GLN A 94 0.01 -7.79 10.60
N THR A 95 1.29 -7.54 10.87
CA THR A 95 2.40 -8.15 10.13
C THR A 95 2.87 -9.47 10.75
N THR A 96 2.37 -9.81 11.93
CA THR A 96 2.70 -11.06 12.62
C THR A 96 1.45 -11.91 12.80
N PRO A 97 1.61 -13.25 12.86
CA PRO A 97 0.45 -14.10 13.12
C PRO A 97 -0.20 -13.77 14.46
N PRO A 98 -1.53 -13.90 14.57
CA PRO A 98 -2.19 -13.76 15.86
C PRO A 98 -1.66 -14.78 16.86
N LYS A 99 -1.60 -14.39 18.14
CA LYS A 99 -1.18 -15.31 19.20
C LYS A 99 -2.18 -16.45 19.30
N LYS A 100 -1.63 -17.67 19.39
CA LYS A 100 -2.47 -18.85 19.57
C LYS A 100 -3.22 -18.76 20.90
N LYS A 101 -4.54 -18.92 20.85
CA LYS A 101 -5.39 -18.83 22.03
C LYS A 101 -5.99 -20.20 22.33
N LYS A 102 -6.17 -20.49 23.63
CA LYS A 102 -6.80 -21.73 24.07
C LYS A 102 -8.26 -21.82 23.64
N ARG A 103 -8.91 -20.68 23.54
CA ARG A 103 -10.32 -20.59 23.18
C ARG A 103 -10.48 -19.86 21.86
N VAL A 104 -11.18 -20.48 20.93
CA VAL A 104 -11.47 -19.87 19.63
C VAL A 104 -12.67 -18.95 19.81
N THR A 105 -12.46 -17.65 19.58
CA THR A 105 -13.51 -16.63 19.65
C THR A 105 -13.71 -16.03 18.25
N LYS A 106 -14.82 -15.29 18.07
CA LYS A 106 -15.06 -14.56 16.82
C LYS A 106 -13.92 -13.58 16.52
N GLY A 107 -13.41 -12.91 17.57
CA GLY A 107 -12.29 -11.99 17.42
C GLY A 107 -11.02 -12.66 16.94
N TYR A 108 -10.72 -13.83 17.49
CA TYR A 108 -9.55 -14.59 17.08
C TYR A 108 -9.67 -15.07 15.63
N LEU A 109 -10.86 -15.57 15.25
CA LEU A 109 -11.11 -15.98 13.87
C LEU A 109 -10.95 -14.82 12.91
N TYR A 110 -11.45 -13.64 13.29
CA TYR A 110 -11.31 -12.44 12.47
C TYR A 110 -9.84 -12.06 12.30
N GLU A 111 -9.05 -12.08 13.39
CA GLU A 111 -7.63 -11.78 13.33
C GLU A 111 -6.88 -12.75 12.39
N MET A 112 -7.20 -14.02 12.46
CA MET A 112 -6.58 -15.03 11.60
C MET A 112 -6.96 -14.82 10.13
N SER A 113 -8.23 -14.52 9.87
CA SER A 113 -8.70 -14.25 8.51
C SER A 113 -8.03 -13.01 7.92
N THR A 114 -7.92 -11.94 8.71
CA THR A 114 -7.26 -10.71 8.29
C THR A 114 -5.78 -10.97 7.97
N TYR A 115 -5.10 -11.72 8.83
CA TYR A 115 -3.70 -12.07 8.60
C TYR A 115 -3.54 -12.86 7.30
N ALA A 116 -4.39 -13.87 7.07
CA ALA A 116 -4.34 -14.69 5.86
C ALA A 116 -4.59 -13.88 4.60
N VAL A 117 -5.57 -12.97 4.62
CA VAL A 117 -5.87 -12.09 3.50
C VAL A 117 -4.67 -11.17 3.21
N ASN A 118 -4.07 -10.58 4.24
CA ASN A 118 -2.91 -9.71 4.07
C ASN A 118 -1.73 -10.47 3.47
N GLN A 119 -1.49 -11.70 3.90
CA GLN A 119 -0.43 -12.53 3.33
C GLN A 119 -0.67 -12.80 1.84
N ALA A 120 -1.91 -13.07 1.46
CA ALA A 120 -2.28 -13.28 0.05
C ALA A 120 -2.07 -12.01 -0.79
N LYS A 121 -2.44 -10.85 -0.25
CA LYS A 121 -2.22 -9.56 -0.91
C LYS A 121 -0.73 -9.30 -1.13
N TRP A 122 0.09 -9.52 -0.10
CA TRP A 122 1.52 -9.24 -0.18
C TRP A 122 2.24 -10.21 -1.10
N LYS A 123 1.79 -11.46 -1.14
CA LYS A 123 2.31 -12.43 -2.10
C LYS A 123 2.01 -11.98 -3.55
N ALA A 124 0.78 -11.55 -3.79
CA ALA A 124 0.39 -11.06 -5.12
C ALA A 124 1.17 -9.81 -5.50
N ALA A 125 1.40 -8.89 -4.56
CA ALA A 125 2.19 -7.69 -4.80
C ALA A 125 3.66 -8.04 -5.11
N SER A 126 4.22 -9.00 -4.40
CA SER A 126 5.59 -9.46 -4.62
C SER A 126 5.76 -10.05 -6.03
N GLU A 127 4.80 -10.87 -6.45
CA GLU A 127 4.80 -11.47 -7.80
C GLU A 127 4.63 -10.40 -8.87
N TYR A 128 3.76 -9.43 -8.63
CA TYR A 128 3.57 -8.29 -9.52
C TYR A 128 4.88 -7.53 -9.74
N CYS A 129 5.62 -7.26 -8.66
CA CYS A 129 6.90 -6.57 -8.75
C CYS A 129 7.93 -7.38 -9.55
N LYS A 130 7.96 -8.69 -9.39
CA LYS A 130 8.89 -9.56 -10.13
C LYS A 130 8.61 -9.54 -11.61
N ASP A 131 7.34 -9.56 -11.99
CA ASP A 131 6.93 -9.61 -13.39
C ASP A 131 7.21 -8.31 -14.15
N ARG A 132 7.40 -7.20 -13.41
CA ARG A 132 7.51 -5.87 -14.03
C ARG A 132 8.85 -5.19 -13.77
N ARG A 133 9.85 -5.92 -13.52
CA ARG A 133 11.21 -5.39 -13.40
C ARG A 133 11.74 -4.84 -14.72
#